data_8c4503a7474175ecb917013b4dbb485d
#
_entry.id   8c4503a7474175ecb917013b4dbb485d
#
_cell.length_a   1.000
_cell.length_b   1.000
_cell.length_c   1.000
_cell.angle_alpha   90.00
_cell.angle_beta   90.00
_cell.angle_gamma   90.00
#
_symmetry.space_group_name_H-M   'P 1'
#
loop_
_entity.id
_entity.type
_entity.pdbx_description
1 polymer ?
#
loop_
_entity_poly.entity_id
_entity_poly.type
_entity_poly.pdbx_seq_one_letter_code
_entity_poly.pdbx_strand_id
1 'polypeptide(L)'
;MSIRRIEKDDSLSQSADIVADNIAKLNSVFPELITETAAGIVVDIDLLKQLLGNATVSGSDERYGLSWHGKHKARQIALTPSTGTLLPAPEESVDWDTTQNLLIEGDNLEVLKLLQKSFSRKIKAIYIDPPYNTGRNLIYPNDYQDGVRAYLEVTGQIEGGAKLTSNPNAGGRFHTNWLSMIYPRLKLARNLLARDGVLICTIDDNEVSQLGVILREIFEEGNFDHVCVPVVRSPRGVQGTNFSYVHEYAYFVYPAGTKAISDRKIDDSEVDWSHFRNWGTESERTDAKNCFYPVLVKGGDIIGFGEVSPDNFHPKQTEVIDGVSYVYPIDKSGVERKWRYARQSVESIAKMLRTRKTDYGYEIELGKTFGLWKTVWADKRYDANEYGTGLVGDLVPNSPFTFPKSLWAVYDSLLAATGEDLDAIVMDFDKAKFTLRAALGTACHGKLCAVDLLPTK
;
A
#
# COMPACT_ATOMS: atom_id res chain seq x y z
N MET A 1 -5.18 10.30 17.00
CA MET A 1 -5.94 11.45 16.45
C MET A 1 -7.40 11.31 16.87
N SER A 2 -8.01 12.32 17.47
CA SER A 2 -9.47 12.29 17.74
C SER A 2 -10.21 12.49 16.43
N ILE A 3 -11.16 11.62 16.11
CA ILE A 3 -12.06 11.83 14.97
C ILE A 3 -12.99 12.99 15.35
N ARG A 4 -12.94 14.09 14.59
CA ARG A 4 -13.88 15.20 14.72
C ARG A 4 -15.12 14.89 13.89
N ARG A 5 -16.29 14.97 14.49
CA ARG A 5 -17.56 14.95 13.76
C ARG A 5 -17.66 16.19 12.86
N ILE A 6 -18.07 15.98 11.62
CA ILE A 6 -18.26 17.02 10.62
C ILE A 6 -19.77 17.22 10.49
N GLU A 7 -20.25 18.42 10.79
CA GLU A 7 -21.65 18.80 10.62
C GLU A 7 -21.93 19.11 9.15
N LYS A 8 -23.20 19.04 8.73
CA LYS A 8 -23.63 19.23 7.34
C LYS A 8 -23.16 20.57 6.75
N ASP A 9 -23.12 21.61 7.57
CA ASP A 9 -22.73 22.98 7.17
C ASP A 9 -21.22 23.24 7.35
N ASP A 10 -20.42 22.27 7.81
CA ASP A 10 -18.98 22.40 7.89
C ASP A 10 -18.37 22.45 6.49
N SER A 11 -17.43 23.38 6.29
CA SER A 11 -16.69 23.49 5.00
C SER A 11 -15.98 22.20 4.62
N LEU A 12 -15.67 21.32 5.57
CA LEU A 12 -15.07 20.00 5.33
C LEU A 12 -16.07 18.98 4.77
N SER A 13 -17.38 19.23 4.85
CA SER A 13 -18.41 18.37 4.24
C SER A 13 -18.56 18.59 2.74
N GLN A 14 -17.97 19.67 2.21
CA GLN A 14 -18.02 20.02 0.80
C GLN A 14 -16.75 19.59 0.05
N SER A 15 -16.89 19.28 -1.24
CA SER A 15 -15.76 18.96 -2.10
C SER A 15 -14.74 20.10 -2.17
N ALA A 16 -13.46 19.77 -2.29
CA ALA A 16 -12.41 20.73 -2.58
C ALA A 16 -12.54 21.25 -4.02
N ASP A 17 -12.30 22.54 -4.21
CA ASP A 17 -12.06 23.11 -5.53
C ASP A 17 -10.57 23.00 -5.87
N ILE A 18 -10.20 21.89 -6.51
CA ILE A 18 -8.80 21.61 -6.88
C ILE A 18 -8.29 22.62 -7.90
N VAL A 19 -9.16 23.19 -8.75
CA VAL A 19 -8.77 24.21 -9.72
C VAL A 19 -8.41 25.49 -9.01
N ALA A 20 -9.24 25.95 -8.07
CA ALA A 20 -8.94 27.12 -7.26
C ALA A 20 -7.65 26.93 -6.45
N ASP A 21 -7.43 25.76 -5.85
CA ASP A 21 -6.18 25.44 -5.15
C ASP A 21 -4.95 25.48 -6.07
N ASN A 22 -5.07 25.02 -7.31
CA ASN A 22 -3.99 25.08 -8.29
C ASN A 22 -3.70 26.52 -8.73
N ILE A 23 -4.73 27.34 -8.94
CA ILE A 23 -4.59 28.76 -9.25
C ILE A 23 -3.91 29.49 -8.07
N ALA A 24 -4.31 29.21 -6.83
CA ALA A 24 -3.68 29.78 -5.63
C ALA A 24 -2.18 29.41 -5.53
N LYS A 25 -1.80 28.19 -5.86
CA LYS A 25 -0.38 27.77 -5.93
C LYS A 25 0.39 28.52 -7.01
N LEU A 26 -0.18 28.66 -8.20
CA LEU A 26 0.44 29.48 -9.27
C LEU A 26 0.58 30.92 -8.84
N ASN A 27 -0.44 31.49 -8.21
CA ASN A 27 -0.41 32.85 -7.66
C ASN A 27 0.70 33.02 -6.61
N SER A 28 0.97 32.02 -5.79
CA SER A 28 2.02 32.09 -4.78
C SER A 28 3.44 32.11 -5.36
N VAL A 29 3.63 31.61 -6.59
CA VAL A 29 4.93 31.54 -7.28
C VAL A 29 5.07 32.67 -8.30
N PHE A 30 4.01 32.97 -9.05
CA PHE A 30 3.95 33.96 -10.10
C PHE A 30 2.66 34.78 -9.96
N PRO A 31 2.59 35.75 -9.04
CA PRO A 31 1.38 36.58 -8.83
C PRO A 31 0.88 37.27 -10.04
N GLU A 32 1.79 37.69 -10.93
CA GLU A 32 1.48 38.40 -12.19
C GLU A 32 0.71 37.58 -13.20
N LEU A 33 0.66 36.26 -13.07
CA LEU A 33 -0.14 35.39 -13.94
C LEU A 33 -1.64 35.50 -13.71
N ILE A 34 -2.03 36.07 -12.57
CA ILE A 34 -3.43 36.07 -12.16
C ILE A 34 -4.08 37.37 -12.60
N THR A 35 -5.16 37.23 -13.35
CA THR A 35 -5.98 38.35 -13.77
C THR A 35 -7.46 38.08 -13.48
N GLU A 36 -8.21 39.18 -13.28
CA GLU A 36 -9.65 39.12 -13.09
C GLU A 36 -10.36 39.39 -14.40
N THR A 37 -11.35 38.56 -14.70
CA THR A 37 -12.25 38.73 -15.83
C THR A 37 -13.70 38.77 -15.37
N ALA A 38 -14.64 39.04 -16.25
CA ALA A 38 -16.07 38.95 -15.95
C ALA A 38 -16.51 37.53 -15.53
N ALA A 39 -15.73 36.52 -15.88
CA ALA A 39 -15.95 35.11 -15.50
C ALA A 39 -15.24 34.73 -14.19
N GLY A 40 -14.51 35.65 -13.54
CA GLY A 40 -13.75 35.41 -12.31
C GLY A 40 -12.23 35.44 -12.51
N ILE A 41 -11.51 34.84 -11.56
CA ILE A 41 -10.04 34.76 -11.54
C ILE A 41 -9.56 33.77 -12.59
N VAL A 42 -8.65 34.18 -13.47
CA VAL A 42 -8.07 33.36 -14.53
C VAL A 42 -6.55 33.49 -14.57
N VAL A 43 -5.88 32.47 -15.13
CA VAL A 43 -4.43 32.48 -15.34
C VAL A 43 -4.09 32.88 -16.75
N ASP A 44 -3.21 33.86 -16.90
CA ASP A 44 -2.69 34.30 -18.22
C ASP A 44 -1.63 33.28 -18.69
N ILE A 45 -2.03 32.42 -19.65
CA ILE A 45 -1.17 31.38 -20.21
C ILE A 45 -0.09 31.98 -21.15
N ASP A 46 -0.37 33.07 -21.83
CA ASP A 46 0.60 33.69 -22.73
C ASP A 46 1.70 34.39 -21.93
N LEU A 47 1.35 35.02 -20.82
CA LEU A 47 2.33 35.54 -19.86
C LEU A 47 3.15 34.43 -19.23
N LEU A 48 2.54 33.30 -18.87
CA LEU A 48 3.28 32.12 -18.34
C LEU A 48 4.32 31.64 -19.37
N LYS A 49 3.97 31.55 -20.64
CA LYS A 49 4.92 31.18 -21.70
C LYS A 49 6.07 32.18 -21.82
N GLN A 50 5.79 33.49 -21.67
CA GLN A 50 6.83 34.50 -21.70
C GLN A 50 7.80 34.38 -20.53
N LEU A 51 7.30 34.10 -19.33
CA LEU A 51 8.11 33.90 -18.12
C LEU A 51 8.98 32.64 -18.20
N LEU A 52 8.49 31.58 -18.84
CA LEU A 52 9.23 30.34 -19.01
C LEU A 52 10.09 30.34 -20.29
N GLY A 53 9.95 31.31 -21.16
CA GLY A 53 10.71 31.41 -22.39
C GLY A 53 10.54 30.18 -23.30
N ASN A 54 11.63 29.68 -23.85
CA ASN A 54 11.64 28.49 -24.72
C ASN A 54 11.54 27.16 -23.98
N ALA A 55 11.42 27.18 -22.67
CA ALA A 55 11.27 25.97 -21.84
C ALA A 55 9.80 25.47 -21.79
N THR A 56 9.00 25.80 -22.80
CA THR A 56 7.61 25.38 -22.91
C THR A 56 7.44 24.32 -24.00
N VAL A 57 6.53 23.38 -23.79
CA VAL A 57 6.20 22.31 -24.74
C VAL A 57 4.81 22.61 -25.31
N SER A 58 4.70 22.63 -26.64
CA SER A 58 3.41 22.79 -27.32
C SER A 58 2.64 21.47 -27.40
N GLY A 59 1.35 21.53 -27.70
CA GLY A 59 0.51 20.32 -27.84
C GLY A 59 0.89 19.43 -29.04
N SER A 60 1.77 19.90 -29.93
CA SER A 60 2.30 19.17 -31.08
C SER A 60 3.56 18.34 -30.76
N ASP A 61 4.19 18.58 -29.61
CA ASP A 61 5.41 17.87 -29.24
C ASP A 61 5.07 16.47 -28.73
N GLU A 62 5.75 15.46 -29.26
CA GLU A 62 5.60 14.09 -28.81
C GLU A 62 6.09 13.94 -27.36
N ARG A 63 5.23 13.33 -26.53
CA ARG A 63 5.54 13.04 -25.13
C ARG A 63 5.41 11.56 -24.87
N TYR A 64 6.33 11.00 -24.11
CA TYR A 64 6.15 9.67 -23.58
C TYR A 64 4.92 9.61 -22.68
N GLY A 65 4.08 8.61 -22.86
CA GLY A 65 2.88 8.38 -22.07
C GLY A 65 1.78 7.72 -22.88
N LEU A 66 0.77 7.21 -22.17
CA LEU A 66 -0.38 6.59 -22.79
C LEU A 66 -1.39 7.66 -23.22
N SER A 67 -1.76 7.67 -24.51
CA SER A 67 -2.82 8.53 -25.04
C SER A 67 -4.02 7.69 -25.50
N TRP A 68 -5.22 8.14 -25.17
CA TRP A 68 -6.47 7.49 -25.59
C TRP A 68 -7.56 8.52 -25.77
N HIS A 69 -8.60 8.15 -26.51
CA HIS A 69 -9.78 8.99 -26.69
C HIS A 69 -10.53 9.17 -25.37
N GLY A 70 -10.69 10.40 -24.90
CA GLY A 70 -11.34 10.72 -23.61
C GLY A 70 -10.39 11.00 -22.44
N LYS A 71 -9.07 10.88 -22.61
CA LYS A 71 -8.09 11.20 -21.55
C LYS A 71 -8.25 12.62 -20.98
N HIS A 72 -8.47 13.59 -21.86
CA HIS A 72 -8.69 14.99 -21.45
C HIS A 72 -9.93 15.12 -20.56
N LYS A 73 -11.06 14.50 -20.98
CA LYS A 73 -12.29 14.48 -20.18
C LYS A 73 -12.09 13.77 -18.84
N ALA A 74 -11.40 12.63 -18.81
CA ALA A 74 -11.10 11.91 -17.59
C ALA A 74 -10.28 12.79 -16.60
N ARG A 75 -9.34 13.59 -17.12
CA ARG A 75 -8.60 14.57 -16.32
C ARG A 75 -9.50 15.67 -15.76
N GLN A 76 -10.40 16.22 -16.58
CA GLN A 76 -11.36 17.25 -16.15
C GLN A 76 -12.32 16.72 -15.07
N ILE A 77 -12.80 15.49 -15.19
CA ILE A 77 -13.68 14.86 -14.21
C ILE A 77 -13.03 14.83 -12.80
N ALA A 78 -11.73 14.52 -12.72
CA ALA A 78 -10.99 14.56 -11.46
C ALA A 78 -10.88 15.98 -10.86
N LEU A 79 -10.94 17.01 -11.68
CA LEU A 79 -10.83 18.41 -11.27
C LEU A 79 -12.19 19.05 -10.96
N THR A 80 -13.28 18.46 -11.46
CA THR A 80 -14.64 18.98 -11.25
C THR A 80 -15.10 18.64 -9.83
N PRO A 81 -15.41 19.63 -8.99
CA PRO A 81 -15.92 19.38 -7.64
C PRO A 81 -17.21 18.56 -7.64
N SER A 82 -17.43 17.77 -6.60
CA SER A 82 -18.72 17.13 -6.36
C SER A 82 -19.74 18.16 -5.85
N THR A 83 -20.98 18.04 -6.31
CA THR A 83 -22.12 18.81 -5.78
C THR A 83 -22.81 18.09 -4.62
N GLY A 84 -22.38 16.85 -4.31
CA GLY A 84 -22.88 16.05 -3.22
C GLY A 84 -22.32 16.44 -1.86
N THR A 85 -22.84 15.82 -0.82
CA THR A 85 -22.32 15.92 0.55
C THR A 85 -22.43 14.57 1.25
N LEU A 86 -21.58 14.33 2.25
CA LEU A 86 -21.67 13.14 3.09
C LEU A 86 -22.77 13.34 4.15
N LEU A 87 -23.65 12.36 4.26
CA LEU A 87 -24.72 12.33 5.25
C LEU A 87 -24.40 11.28 6.32
N PRO A 88 -24.38 11.67 7.61
CA PRO A 88 -24.24 10.70 8.70
C PRO A 88 -25.41 9.71 8.74
N ALA A 89 -25.12 8.41 8.96
CA ALA A 89 -26.10 7.35 9.12
C ALA A 89 -25.91 6.61 10.46
N PRO A 90 -26.14 7.25 11.61
CA PRO A 90 -25.88 6.67 12.93
C PRO A 90 -26.76 5.45 13.20
N GLU A 91 -27.98 5.41 12.70
CA GLU A 91 -28.94 4.31 12.89
C GLU A 91 -28.53 3.03 12.12
N GLU A 92 -27.74 3.16 11.08
CA GLU A 92 -27.20 2.05 10.27
C GLU A 92 -25.75 1.67 10.68
N SER A 93 -25.22 2.36 11.68
CA SER A 93 -23.82 2.20 12.12
C SER A 93 -23.72 1.34 13.37
N VAL A 94 -22.64 0.56 13.47
CA VAL A 94 -22.28 -0.17 14.68
C VAL A 94 -21.31 0.67 15.50
N ASP A 95 -21.58 0.82 16.80
CA ASP A 95 -20.74 1.57 17.74
C ASP A 95 -20.40 2.98 17.25
N TRP A 96 -21.38 3.71 16.75
CA TRP A 96 -21.24 5.04 16.14
C TRP A 96 -20.37 6.01 16.95
N ASP A 97 -20.51 6.00 18.28
CA ASP A 97 -19.81 6.94 19.15
C ASP A 97 -18.35 6.57 19.42
N THR A 98 -17.98 5.32 19.25
CA THR A 98 -16.67 4.77 19.65
C THR A 98 -15.84 4.23 18.49
N THR A 99 -16.47 3.84 17.38
CA THR A 99 -15.75 3.33 16.22
C THR A 99 -14.84 4.39 15.62
N GLN A 100 -13.67 3.97 15.17
CA GLN A 100 -12.74 4.79 14.40
C GLN A 100 -12.72 4.40 12.92
N ASN A 101 -13.52 3.39 12.54
CA ASN A 101 -13.67 2.95 11.17
C ASN A 101 -14.79 3.73 10.49
N LEU A 102 -14.58 4.07 9.22
CA LEU A 102 -15.52 4.82 8.40
C LEU A 102 -15.90 4.00 7.18
N LEU A 103 -17.19 3.78 6.98
CA LEU A 103 -17.77 3.25 5.76
C LEU A 103 -18.58 4.36 5.08
N ILE A 104 -18.28 4.63 3.83
CA ILE A 104 -19.00 5.63 3.02
C ILE A 104 -19.66 4.89 1.86
N GLU A 105 -20.97 5.01 1.77
CA GLU A 105 -21.79 4.44 0.70
C GLU A 105 -22.03 5.50 -0.39
N GLY A 106 -21.75 5.16 -1.66
CA GLY A 106 -21.95 6.07 -2.78
C GLY A 106 -21.00 5.79 -3.97
N ASP A 107 -21.08 6.61 -5.01
CA ASP A 107 -20.13 6.56 -6.12
C ASP A 107 -18.72 6.90 -5.61
N ASN A 108 -17.78 6.00 -5.80
CA ASN A 108 -16.42 6.15 -5.24
C ASN A 108 -15.66 7.34 -5.83
N LEU A 109 -15.95 7.77 -7.06
CA LEU A 109 -15.34 8.96 -7.64
C LEU A 109 -15.83 10.23 -6.93
N GLU A 110 -17.15 10.33 -6.70
CA GLU A 110 -17.73 11.46 -5.97
C GLU A 110 -17.26 11.49 -4.51
N VAL A 111 -17.20 10.32 -3.86
CA VAL A 111 -16.68 10.22 -2.49
C VAL A 111 -15.21 10.62 -2.42
N LEU A 112 -14.37 10.18 -3.36
CA LEU A 112 -12.97 10.60 -3.40
C LEU A 112 -12.80 12.11 -3.54
N LYS A 113 -13.69 12.81 -4.27
CA LYS A 113 -13.72 14.28 -4.34
C LYS A 113 -14.08 14.91 -3.00
N LEU A 114 -15.09 14.37 -2.30
CA LEU A 114 -15.52 14.87 -0.99
C LEU A 114 -14.43 14.69 0.08
N LEU A 115 -13.65 13.62 0.00
CA LEU A 115 -12.58 13.32 0.97
C LEU A 115 -11.32 14.19 0.80
N GLN A 116 -11.16 14.92 -0.32
CA GLN A 116 -9.95 15.69 -0.62
C GLN A 116 -9.57 16.68 0.50
N LYS A 117 -10.53 17.34 1.15
CA LYS A 117 -10.24 18.28 2.24
C LYS A 117 -9.86 17.58 3.53
N SER A 118 -10.63 16.56 3.92
CA SER A 118 -10.51 15.93 5.24
C SER A 118 -9.33 14.95 5.32
N PHE A 119 -9.01 14.28 4.22
CA PHE A 119 -8.01 13.20 4.17
C PHE A 119 -6.79 13.50 3.29
N SER A 120 -6.63 14.75 2.80
CA SER A 120 -5.45 15.14 2.02
C SER A 120 -4.17 14.77 2.75
N ARG A 121 -3.30 13.98 2.08
CA ARG A 121 -1.99 13.53 2.59
C ARG A 121 -2.02 12.83 3.96
N LYS A 122 -3.11 12.10 4.25
CA LYS A 122 -3.29 11.40 5.52
C LYS A 122 -3.34 9.87 5.41
N ILE A 123 -3.57 9.33 4.21
CA ILE A 123 -3.77 7.90 4.02
C ILE A 123 -2.42 7.20 3.89
N LYS A 124 -2.14 6.25 4.78
CA LYS A 124 -0.90 5.48 4.78
C LYS A 124 -0.89 4.39 3.71
N ALA A 125 -2.00 3.70 3.51
CA ALA A 125 -2.14 2.70 2.47
C ALA A 125 -3.48 2.85 1.74
N ILE A 126 -3.45 2.88 0.42
CA ILE A 126 -4.65 2.80 -0.43
C ILE A 126 -4.59 1.47 -1.16
N TYR A 127 -5.58 0.61 -0.92
CA TYR A 127 -5.74 -0.67 -1.61
C TYR A 127 -6.88 -0.58 -2.62
N ILE A 128 -6.62 -0.96 -3.87
CA ILE A 128 -7.60 -0.91 -4.96
C ILE A 128 -7.62 -2.25 -5.67
N ASP A 129 -8.80 -2.79 -5.89
CA ASP A 129 -9.06 -3.99 -6.70
C ASP A 129 -10.04 -3.64 -7.82
N PRO A 130 -9.61 -2.89 -8.86
CA PRO A 130 -10.47 -2.40 -9.90
C PRO A 130 -11.03 -3.55 -10.76
N PRO A 131 -12.11 -3.34 -11.53
CA PRO A 131 -12.55 -4.31 -12.51
C PRO A 131 -11.43 -4.68 -13.49
N TYR A 132 -11.22 -5.98 -13.72
CA TYR A 132 -10.10 -6.48 -14.52
C TYR A 132 -10.31 -6.40 -16.03
N ASN A 133 -11.43 -5.86 -16.48
CA ASN A 133 -11.78 -5.69 -17.88
C ASN A 133 -11.72 -7.02 -18.69
N THR A 134 -12.32 -8.07 -18.16
CA THR A 134 -12.26 -9.44 -18.73
C THR A 134 -13.18 -9.67 -19.93
N GLY A 135 -13.77 -8.63 -20.52
CA GLY A 135 -14.71 -8.74 -21.66
C GLY A 135 -16.14 -9.14 -21.27
N ARG A 136 -16.34 -9.63 -20.09
CA ARG A 136 -17.67 -9.82 -19.52
C ARG A 136 -18.04 -8.49 -18.85
N ASN A 137 -18.77 -7.67 -19.59
CA ASN A 137 -19.36 -6.39 -19.14
C ASN A 137 -18.74 -5.79 -17.87
N LEU A 138 -18.23 -4.57 -17.98
CA LEU A 138 -18.04 -3.66 -16.83
C LEU A 138 -19.41 -3.42 -16.19
N ILE A 139 -20.05 -4.45 -15.66
CA ILE A 139 -21.34 -4.30 -15.04
C ILE A 139 -21.09 -4.29 -13.55
N TYR A 140 -20.97 -3.07 -13.04
CA TYR A 140 -21.72 -2.79 -11.83
C TYR A 140 -23.19 -3.13 -12.10
N PRO A 141 -23.92 -3.84 -11.22
CA PRO A 141 -25.35 -4.07 -11.40
C PRO A 141 -26.04 -2.75 -11.74
N ASN A 142 -26.86 -2.76 -12.77
CA ASN A 142 -27.40 -1.61 -13.50
C ASN A 142 -28.37 -0.68 -12.72
N ASP A 143 -28.27 -0.55 -11.42
CA ASP A 143 -29.23 0.23 -10.63
C ASP A 143 -28.78 1.65 -10.29
N TYR A 144 -27.57 2.05 -10.74
CA TYR A 144 -27.10 3.44 -10.69
C TYR A 144 -27.27 4.14 -12.03
N GLN A 145 -28.50 4.21 -12.51
CA GLN A 145 -28.76 4.75 -13.86
C GLN A 145 -28.37 6.23 -13.98
N ASP A 146 -28.47 7.01 -12.93
CA ASP A 146 -28.20 8.44 -13.05
C ASP A 146 -26.71 8.80 -12.96
N GLY A 147 -25.94 8.25 -12.04
CA GLY A 147 -24.50 8.53 -11.91
C GLY A 147 -23.67 7.91 -13.02
N VAL A 148 -23.94 6.65 -13.38
CA VAL A 148 -23.29 5.96 -14.50
C VAL A 148 -23.70 6.59 -15.83
N ARG A 149 -24.97 6.99 -15.98
CA ARG A 149 -25.45 7.67 -17.18
C ARG A 149 -24.81 9.03 -17.35
N ALA A 150 -24.75 9.85 -16.31
CA ALA A 150 -24.07 11.14 -16.35
C ALA A 150 -22.57 10.97 -16.67
N TYR A 151 -21.91 9.97 -16.07
CA TYR A 151 -20.53 9.63 -16.40
C TYR A 151 -20.35 9.20 -17.86
N LEU A 152 -21.24 8.32 -18.35
CA LEU A 152 -21.19 7.84 -19.74
C LEU A 152 -21.50 8.96 -20.74
N GLU A 153 -22.38 9.91 -20.40
CA GLU A 153 -22.66 11.10 -21.20
C GLU A 153 -21.45 12.06 -21.21
N VAL A 154 -20.89 12.37 -20.04
CA VAL A 154 -19.72 13.26 -19.91
C VAL A 154 -18.49 12.68 -20.60
N THR A 155 -18.32 11.34 -20.58
CA THR A 155 -17.21 10.67 -21.28
C THR A 155 -17.50 10.40 -22.76
N GLY A 156 -18.68 10.77 -23.26
CA GLY A 156 -19.09 10.56 -24.66
C GLY A 156 -19.36 9.09 -24.99
N GLN A 157 -19.70 8.27 -24.02
CA GLN A 157 -20.00 6.86 -24.21
C GLN A 157 -21.50 6.60 -24.48
N ILE A 158 -22.35 7.56 -24.14
CA ILE A 158 -23.75 7.63 -24.54
C ILE A 158 -24.11 9.05 -24.98
N GLU A 159 -25.04 9.17 -25.90
CA GLU A 159 -25.61 10.41 -26.36
C GLU A 159 -27.13 10.25 -26.44
N GLY A 160 -27.88 11.20 -25.85
CA GLY A 160 -29.34 11.16 -25.88
C GLY A 160 -29.98 9.92 -25.24
N GLY A 161 -29.27 9.20 -24.38
CA GLY A 161 -29.74 7.98 -23.71
C GLY A 161 -29.54 6.69 -24.50
N ALA A 162 -28.97 6.75 -25.70
CA ALA A 162 -28.56 5.57 -26.46
C ALA A 162 -27.10 5.21 -26.19
N LYS A 163 -26.80 3.95 -25.97
CA LYS A 163 -25.44 3.46 -25.84
C LYS A 163 -24.73 3.61 -27.19
N LEU A 164 -23.72 4.50 -27.28
CA LEU A 164 -22.98 4.77 -28.50
C LEU A 164 -22.15 3.57 -28.98
N THR A 165 -21.85 2.61 -28.08
CA THR A 165 -21.19 1.36 -28.46
C THR A 165 -21.61 0.21 -27.54
N SER A 166 -22.08 -0.91 -28.12
CA SER A 166 -21.88 -2.23 -27.52
C SER A 166 -20.37 -2.43 -27.44
N ASN A 167 -19.84 -2.77 -26.27
CA ASN A 167 -18.39 -2.98 -26.10
C ASN A 167 -17.96 -4.27 -26.83
N PRO A 168 -17.59 -4.22 -28.13
CA PRO A 168 -17.11 -5.41 -28.80
C PRO A 168 -15.62 -5.53 -28.49
N ASN A 169 -15.15 -6.74 -28.21
CA ASN A 169 -13.76 -7.13 -28.00
C ASN A 169 -12.82 -6.79 -29.17
N ALA A 170 -13.29 -6.10 -30.20
CA ALA A 170 -12.58 -5.76 -31.41
C ALA A 170 -12.28 -4.26 -31.48
N GLY A 171 -11.12 -3.88 -30.99
CA GLY A 171 -10.49 -2.58 -31.21
C GLY A 171 -10.48 -1.65 -30.01
N GLY A 172 -9.36 -0.99 -29.78
CA GLY A 172 -8.88 -0.07 -28.74
C GLY A 172 -9.83 0.69 -27.78
N ARG A 173 -11.16 0.65 -28.02
CA ARG A 173 -12.19 1.24 -27.17
C ARG A 173 -12.40 0.47 -25.86
N PHE A 174 -12.06 -0.80 -25.84
CA PHE A 174 -12.16 -1.66 -24.67
C PHE A 174 -11.28 -1.15 -23.52
N HIS A 175 -10.00 -0.92 -23.81
CA HIS A 175 -9.05 -0.33 -22.87
C HIS A 175 -9.36 1.15 -22.59
N THR A 176 -9.84 1.90 -23.58
CA THR A 176 -10.19 3.33 -23.47
C THR A 176 -11.24 3.58 -22.38
N ASN A 177 -12.29 2.77 -22.34
CA ASN A 177 -13.36 2.90 -21.36
C ASN A 177 -12.84 2.62 -19.94
N TRP A 178 -12.05 1.57 -19.80
CA TRP A 178 -11.43 1.21 -18.52
C TRP A 178 -10.46 2.30 -18.04
N LEU A 179 -9.59 2.80 -18.92
CA LEU A 179 -8.66 3.88 -18.62
C LEU A 179 -9.39 5.16 -18.20
N SER A 180 -10.47 5.53 -18.90
CA SER A 180 -11.26 6.71 -18.57
C SER A 180 -11.97 6.60 -17.22
N MET A 181 -12.29 5.37 -16.79
CA MET A 181 -12.86 5.08 -15.48
C MET A 181 -11.83 5.17 -14.35
N ILE A 182 -10.67 4.53 -14.51
CA ILE A 182 -9.70 4.39 -13.41
C ILE A 182 -8.82 5.65 -13.24
N TYR A 183 -8.51 6.36 -14.31
CA TYR A 183 -7.60 7.51 -14.30
C TYR A 183 -8.00 8.62 -13.33
N PRO A 184 -9.25 9.13 -13.30
CA PRO A 184 -9.64 10.17 -12.35
C PRO A 184 -9.57 9.70 -10.89
N ARG A 185 -9.87 8.43 -10.63
CA ARG A 185 -9.79 7.82 -9.30
C ARG A 185 -8.36 7.76 -8.79
N LEU A 186 -7.42 7.32 -9.61
CA LEU A 186 -6.00 7.30 -9.27
C LEU A 186 -5.43 8.70 -9.03
N LYS A 187 -5.86 9.70 -9.82
CA LYS A 187 -5.45 11.09 -9.61
C LYS A 187 -5.91 11.63 -8.27
N LEU A 188 -7.15 11.37 -7.88
CA LEU A 188 -7.69 11.78 -6.58
C LEU A 188 -7.03 11.01 -5.44
N ALA A 189 -6.82 9.69 -5.60
CA ALA A 189 -6.14 8.86 -4.63
C ALA A 189 -4.73 9.36 -4.31
N ARG A 190 -3.96 9.78 -5.32
CA ARG A 190 -2.63 10.37 -5.12
C ARG A 190 -2.63 11.52 -4.13
N ASN A 191 -3.63 12.40 -4.18
CA ASN A 191 -3.71 13.55 -3.29
C ASN A 191 -4.00 13.16 -1.83
N LEU A 192 -4.61 12.01 -1.61
CA LEU A 192 -4.96 11.50 -0.29
C LEU A 192 -3.79 10.80 0.39
N LEU A 193 -2.83 10.25 -0.38
CA LEU A 193 -1.67 9.54 0.15
C LEU A 193 -0.79 10.43 1.03
N ALA A 194 -0.40 9.91 2.17
CA ALA A 194 0.62 10.49 3.03
C ALA A 194 1.98 10.60 2.31
N ARG A 195 2.92 11.34 2.90
CA ARG A 195 4.25 11.52 2.31
C ARG A 195 5.04 10.22 2.15
N ASP A 196 4.78 9.26 3.01
CA ASP A 196 5.33 7.90 3.03
C ASP A 196 4.24 6.86 2.71
N GLY A 197 3.15 7.28 2.09
CA GLY A 197 2.00 6.44 1.76
C GLY A 197 2.28 5.52 0.58
N VAL A 198 1.57 4.41 0.54
CA VAL A 198 1.69 3.35 -0.47
C VAL A 198 0.35 3.15 -1.17
N LEU A 199 0.33 3.22 -2.49
CA LEU A 199 -0.79 2.75 -3.30
C LEU A 199 -0.55 1.29 -3.67
N ILE A 200 -1.56 0.44 -3.46
CA ILE A 200 -1.58 -0.95 -3.88
C ILE A 200 -2.73 -1.11 -4.86
N CYS A 201 -2.46 -1.58 -6.08
CA CYS A 201 -3.49 -1.78 -7.08
C CYS A 201 -3.35 -3.16 -7.71
N THR A 202 -4.37 -4.02 -7.54
CA THR A 202 -4.38 -5.37 -8.11
C THR A 202 -4.96 -5.35 -9.52
N ILE A 203 -4.49 -6.24 -10.38
CA ILE A 203 -4.93 -6.35 -11.79
C ILE A 203 -4.52 -7.71 -12.35
N ASP A 204 -5.12 -8.13 -13.46
CA ASP A 204 -4.71 -9.29 -14.23
C ASP A 204 -4.02 -8.93 -15.57
N ASP A 205 -3.77 -9.94 -16.40
CA ASP A 205 -3.09 -9.80 -17.68
C ASP A 205 -3.80 -8.86 -18.67
N ASN A 206 -5.11 -8.60 -18.49
CA ASN A 206 -5.87 -7.77 -19.45
C ASN A 206 -5.42 -6.31 -19.44
N GLU A 207 -5.13 -5.75 -18.26
CA GLU A 207 -4.83 -4.31 -18.12
C GLU A 207 -3.52 -4.00 -17.38
N VAL A 208 -2.71 -5.01 -17.04
CA VAL A 208 -1.45 -4.79 -16.29
C VAL A 208 -0.52 -3.78 -16.99
N SER A 209 -0.39 -3.86 -18.30
CA SER A 209 0.48 -2.97 -19.07
C SER A 209 -0.04 -1.54 -19.07
N GLN A 210 -1.33 -1.36 -19.32
CA GLN A 210 -1.97 -0.04 -19.35
C GLN A 210 -1.96 0.62 -17.97
N LEU A 211 -2.27 -0.16 -16.92
CA LEU A 211 -2.18 0.31 -15.54
C LEU A 211 -0.76 0.76 -15.20
N GLY A 212 0.24 -0.02 -15.55
CA GLY A 212 1.64 0.33 -15.30
C GLY A 212 2.04 1.67 -15.91
N VAL A 213 1.61 1.95 -17.14
CA VAL A 213 1.93 3.23 -17.80
C VAL A 213 1.21 4.41 -17.15
N ILE A 214 -0.11 4.29 -16.85
CA ILE A 214 -0.84 5.40 -16.20
C ILE A 214 -0.40 5.65 -14.76
N LEU A 215 0.03 4.61 -14.03
CA LEU A 215 0.61 4.79 -12.69
C LEU A 215 1.90 5.62 -12.76
N ARG A 216 2.81 5.33 -13.70
CA ARG A 216 4.03 6.13 -13.90
C ARG A 216 3.74 7.57 -14.30
N GLU A 217 2.68 7.80 -15.09
CA GLU A 217 2.26 9.16 -15.45
C GLU A 217 1.70 9.92 -14.24
N ILE A 218 0.81 9.28 -13.46
CA ILE A 218 0.14 9.92 -12.35
C ILE A 218 1.09 10.13 -11.16
N PHE A 219 1.94 9.15 -10.86
CA PHE A 219 2.85 9.15 -9.72
C PHE A 219 4.29 9.49 -10.11
N GLU A 220 4.50 10.08 -11.26
CA GLU A 220 5.77 10.65 -11.75
C GLU A 220 6.99 9.75 -11.52
N GLU A 221 7.39 9.05 -12.56
CA GLU A 221 8.59 8.22 -12.54
C GLU A 221 9.81 9.07 -12.13
N GLY A 222 10.59 8.58 -11.15
CA GLY A 222 11.68 9.31 -10.51
C GLY A 222 11.34 9.92 -9.15
N ASN A 223 10.09 10.27 -8.90
CA ASN A 223 9.60 10.66 -7.57
C ASN A 223 8.97 9.49 -6.80
N PHE A 224 8.54 8.46 -7.52
CA PHE A 224 7.94 7.25 -6.97
C PHE A 224 8.55 6.01 -7.57
N ASP A 225 8.73 4.99 -6.75
CA ASP A 225 9.03 3.63 -7.17
C ASP A 225 7.75 2.89 -7.54
N HIS A 226 7.82 2.07 -8.60
CA HIS A 226 6.70 1.31 -9.13
C HIS A 226 7.11 -0.16 -9.21
N VAL A 227 6.63 -0.98 -8.29
CA VAL A 227 6.95 -2.41 -8.24
C VAL A 227 5.72 -3.23 -8.61
N CYS A 228 5.82 -4.02 -9.67
CA CYS A 228 4.80 -4.96 -10.09
C CYS A 228 5.13 -6.35 -9.56
N VAL A 229 4.28 -6.89 -8.70
CA VAL A 229 4.45 -8.17 -8.02
C VAL A 229 3.44 -9.17 -8.58
N PRO A 230 3.84 -10.22 -9.29
CA PRO A 230 2.95 -11.34 -9.59
C PRO A 230 2.62 -12.12 -8.32
N VAL A 231 1.31 -12.36 -8.10
CA VAL A 231 0.76 -13.09 -6.97
C VAL A 231 0.09 -14.37 -7.47
N VAL A 232 0.59 -15.52 -7.09
CA VAL A 232 0.04 -16.82 -7.51
C VAL A 232 -1.25 -17.08 -6.74
N ARG A 233 -2.39 -16.71 -7.36
CA ARG A 233 -3.74 -16.81 -6.75
C ARG A 233 -4.45 -18.14 -7.02
N SER A 234 -3.97 -18.91 -7.98
CA SER A 234 -4.56 -20.20 -8.37
C SER A 234 -3.43 -21.16 -8.77
N PRO A 235 -2.74 -21.80 -7.82
CA PRO A 235 -1.59 -22.67 -8.12
C PRO A 235 -1.92 -23.83 -9.08
N ARG A 236 -3.19 -24.28 -9.08
CA ARG A 236 -3.66 -25.32 -10.01
C ARG A 236 -3.89 -24.80 -11.43
N GLY A 237 -3.92 -23.48 -11.59
CA GLY A 237 -4.16 -22.78 -12.84
C GLY A 237 -5.62 -22.81 -13.31
N VAL A 238 -5.96 -21.79 -14.10
CA VAL A 238 -7.19 -21.74 -14.88
C VAL A 238 -6.79 -22.13 -16.31
N GLN A 239 -7.35 -23.22 -16.83
CA GLN A 239 -7.00 -23.71 -18.16
C GLN A 239 -7.40 -22.71 -19.24
N GLY A 240 -6.42 -22.22 -19.98
CA GLY A 240 -6.60 -21.57 -21.27
C GLY A 240 -6.28 -22.54 -22.41
N THR A 241 -6.42 -22.08 -23.64
CA THR A 241 -6.15 -22.91 -24.82
C THR A 241 -4.66 -23.27 -24.95
N ASN A 242 -3.75 -22.35 -24.62
CA ASN A 242 -2.30 -22.52 -24.77
C ASN A 242 -1.56 -22.53 -23.42
N PHE A 243 -1.98 -21.71 -22.48
CA PHE A 243 -1.36 -21.57 -21.17
C PHE A 243 -2.37 -21.76 -20.04
N SER A 244 -1.89 -22.21 -18.88
CA SER A 244 -2.65 -22.22 -17.63
C SER A 244 -2.31 -20.97 -16.83
N TYR A 245 -3.31 -20.14 -16.57
CA TYR A 245 -3.14 -18.88 -15.84
C TYR A 245 -3.15 -19.15 -14.34
N VAL A 246 -2.10 -18.75 -13.64
CA VAL A 246 -1.90 -19.07 -12.22
C VAL A 246 -1.84 -17.83 -11.34
N HIS A 247 -1.62 -16.64 -11.89
CA HIS A 247 -1.34 -15.44 -11.12
C HIS A 247 -2.16 -14.23 -11.55
N GLU A 248 -2.13 -13.24 -10.76
CA GLU A 248 -2.53 -11.86 -11.00
C GLU A 248 -1.37 -10.96 -10.55
N TYR A 249 -1.52 -9.66 -10.67
CA TYR A 249 -0.48 -8.69 -10.33
C TYR A 249 -0.95 -7.75 -9.24
N ALA A 250 -0.02 -7.31 -8.39
CA ALA A 250 -0.20 -6.21 -7.46
C ALA A 250 0.88 -5.15 -7.73
N TYR A 251 0.47 -3.96 -8.15
CA TYR A 251 1.36 -2.80 -8.21
C TYR A 251 1.48 -2.17 -6.83
N PHE A 252 2.72 -1.95 -6.39
CA PHE A 252 3.06 -1.13 -5.22
C PHE A 252 3.71 0.15 -5.73
N VAL A 253 3.10 1.29 -5.40
CA VAL A 253 3.61 2.62 -5.78
C VAL A 253 3.85 3.42 -4.52
N TYR A 254 5.08 3.86 -4.30
CA TYR A 254 5.50 4.55 -3.09
C TYR A 254 6.64 5.54 -3.37
N PRO A 255 6.87 6.54 -2.49
CA PRO A 255 7.89 7.57 -2.73
C PRO A 255 9.29 6.98 -2.84
N ALA A 256 9.99 7.34 -3.91
CA ALA A 256 11.35 6.90 -4.17
C ALA A 256 12.34 7.40 -3.10
N GLY A 257 13.37 6.60 -2.84
CA GLY A 257 14.41 6.94 -1.86
C GLY A 257 13.96 6.91 -0.39
N THR A 258 12.75 6.39 -0.10
CA THR A 258 12.22 6.24 1.26
C THR A 258 12.04 4.77 1.63
N LYS A 259 12.07 4.45 2.93
CA LYS A 259 11.69 3.13 3.44
C LYS A 259 10.17 3.07 3.66
N ALA A 260 9.38 3.14 2.56
CA ALA A 260 7.93 3.11 2.62
C ALA A 260 7.36 1.69 2.83
N ILE A 261 8.10 0.66 2.42
CA ILE A 261 7.73 -0.75 2.58
C ILE A 261 8.39 -1.34 3.82
N SER A 262 7.60 -1.88 4.73
CA SER A 262 8.07 -2.52 5.96
C SER A 262 8.85 -3.81 5.68
N ASP A 263 9.64 -4.26 6.65
CA ASP A 263 10.26 -5.57 6.54
C ASP A 263 9.23 -6.70 6.80
N ARG A 264 9.39 -7.80 6.06
CA ARG A 264 8.59 -9.02 6.29
C ARG A 264 9.17 -9.78 7.48
N LYS A 265 8.33 -10.17 8.43
CA LYS A 265 8.71 -11.15 9.45
C LYS A 265 8.89 -12.52 8.78
N ILE A 266 10.01 -13.16 9.04
CA ILE A 266 10.30 -14.53 8.58
C ILE A 266 9.83 -15.47 9.67
N ASP A 267 9.08 -16.52 9.30
CA ASP A 267 8.64 -17.55 10.24
C ASP A 267 9.86 -18.22 10.88
N ASP A 268 9.79 -18.51 12.19
CA ASP A 268 10.90 -19.11 12.92
C ASP A 268 11.35 -20.47 12.34
N SER A 269 10.47 -21.18 11.67
CA SER A 269 10.78 -22.44 10.96
C SER A 269 11.56 -22.23 9.65
N GLU A 270 11.49 -21.03 9.08
CA GLU A 270 12.22 -20.61 7.85
C GLU A 270 13.52 -19.86 8.16
N VAL A 271 13.76 -19.50 9.43
CA VAL A 271 14.95 -18.77 9.83
C VAL A 271 16.17 -19.70 9.82
N ASP A 272 17.17 -19.35 9.04
CA ASP A 272 18.48 -20.02 9.09
C ASP A 272 19.27 -19.53 10.30
N TRP A 273 19.19 -20.30 11.39
CA TRP A 273 19.87 -19.99 12.63
C TRP A 273 21.32 -20.45 12.59
N SER A 274 22.23 -19.58 12.86
CA SER A 274 23.69 -19.83 12.89
C SER A 274 24.30 -19.31 14.19
N HIS A 275 25.47 -19.81 14.57
CA HIS A 275 26.14 -19.32 15.75
C HIS A 275 26.42 -17.82 15.67
N PHE A 276 26.07 -17.07 16.71
CA PHE A 276 26.43 -15.65 16.84
C PHE A 276 27.94 -15.45 17.05
N ARG A 277 28.59 -16.46 17.64
CA ARG A 277 30.06 -16.52 17.74
C ARG A 277 30.68 -16.74 16.36
N ASN A 278 31.73 -15.97 16.06
CA ASN A 278 32.46 -16.10 14.80
C ASN A 278 33.32 -17.37 14.75
N TRP A 279 33.53 -17.90 13.56
CA TRP A 279 34.34 -19.08 13.26
C TRP A 279 35.26 -18.84 12.06
N GLY A 280 36.36 -19.57 11.97
CA GLY A 280 37.31 -19.47 10.85
C GLY A 280 38.45 -18.52 11.11
N THR A 281 39.05 -18.01 10.05
CA THR A 281 40.09 -17.00 10.07
C THR A 281 39.58 -15.71 10.70
N GLU A 282 40.39 -15.02 11.47
CA GLU A 282 40.04 -13.76 12.16
C GLU A 282 38.80 -13.89 13.07
N SER A 283 38.72 -14.98 13.81
CA SER A 283 37.59 -15.25 14.70
C SER A 283 37.94 -15.14 16.19
N GLU A 284 39.15 -14.86 16.53
CA GLU A 284 39.64 -14.77 17.89
C GLU A 284 39.40 -13.39 18.51
N ARG A 285 39.38 -13.34 19.84
CA ARG A 285 39.23 -12.10 20.61
C ARG A 285 40.24 -11.02 20.20
N THR A 286 41.49 -11.43 19.88
CA THR A 286 42.57 -10.54 19.46
C THR A 286 42.29 -9.80 18.16
N ASP A 287 41.44 -10.38 17.29
CA ASP A 287 41.11 -9.78 15.99
C ASP A 287 40.14 -8.58 16.11
N ALA A 288 39.30 -8.58 17.16
CA ALA A 288 38.40 -7.46 17.44
C ALA A 288 37.95 -7.47 18.91
N LYS A 289 38.70 -6.81 19.77
CA LYS A 289 38.47 -6.76 21.23
C LYS A 289 37.09 -6.23 21.62
N ASN A 290 36.55 -5.26 20.86
CA ASN A 290 35.19 -4.72 21.07
C ASN A 290 34.05 -5.69 20.77
N CYS A 291 34.37 -6.85 20.25
CA CYS A 291 33.42 -7.95 20.03
C CYS A 291 33.47 -9.05 21.11
N PHE A 292 34.23 -8.83 22.21
CA PHE A 292 34.31 -9.74 23.34
C PHE A 292 33.61 -9.13 24.57
N TYR A 293 32.35 -9.48 24.76
CA TYR A 293 31.49 -9.01 25.83
C TYR A 293 30.47 -10.10 26.19
N PRO A 294 29.87 -10.11 27.41
CA PRO A 294 28.85 -11.10 27.76
C PRO A 294 27.50 -10.73 27.17
N VAL A 295 26.79 -11.74 26.68
CA VAL A 295 25.34 -11.68 26.46
C VAL A 295 24.66 -12.14 27.76
N LEU A 296 23.75 -11.33 28.28
CA LEU A 296 23.08 -11.56 29.56
C LEU A 296 21.79 -12.35 29.32
N VAL A 297 21.69 -13.53 29.94
CA VAL A 297 20.55 -14.46 29.74
C VAL A 297 19.92 -14.76 31.10
N LYS A 298 18.59 -14.63 31.18
CA LYS A 298 17.80 -15.00 32.38
C LYS A 298 16.57 -15.83 31.97
N GLY A 299 16.45 -16.99 32.53
CA GLY A 299 15.34 -17.91 32.23
C GLY A 299 15.31 -18.43 30.78
N GLY A 300 16.39 -18.23 30.00
CA GLY A 300 16.46 -18.58 28.59
C GLY A 300 16.31 -17.37 27.67
N ASP A 301 15.88 -16.20 28.15
CA ASP A 301 15.73 -14.99 27.39
C ASP A 301 16.96 -14.08 27.46
N ILE A 302 17.31 -13.43 26.37
CA ILE A 302 18.37 -12.41 26.34
C ILE A 302 17.79 -11.15 26.97
N ILE A 303 18.37 -10.71 28.08
CA ILE A 303 17.92 -9.52 28.82
C ILE A 303 18.82 -8.30 28.59
N GLY A 304 19.95 -8.47 27.90
CA GLY A 304 20.87 -7.37 27.58
C GLY A 304 22.27 -7.83 27.22
N PHE A 305 23.18 -6.88 27.15
CA PHE A 305 24.58 -7.09 26.79
C PHE A 305 25.49 -6.32 27.78
N GLY A 306 26.47 -7.02 28.33
CA GLY A 306 27.46 -6.38 29.20
C GLY A 306 28.48 -5.55 28.46
N GLU A 307 29.35 -4.87 29.20
CA GLU A 307 30.43 -4.08 28.62
C GLU A 307 31.53 -4.95 28.02
N VAL A 308 32.34 -4.35 27.14
CA VAL A 308 33.53 -5.02 26.57
C VAL A 308 34.45 -5.45 27.69
N SER A 309 34.84 -6.73 27.69
CA SER A 309 35.65 -7.29 28.75
C SER A 309 37.13 -6.82 28.63
N PRO A 310 37.78 -6.41 29.76
CA PRO A 310 39.16 -6.05 29.75
C PRO A 310 40.10 -7.18 29.31
N ASP A 311 41.22 -6.86 28.68
CA ASP A 311 42.16 -7.83 28.10
C ASP A 311 42.70 -8.86 29.12
N ASN A 312 42.76 -8.49 30.37
CA ASN A 312 43.24 -9.37 31.48
C ASN A 312 42.13 -10.20 32.14
N PHE A 313 40.92 -10.12 31.64
CA PHE A 313 39.78 -10.90 32.13
C PHE A 313 39.52 -12.10 31.21
N HIS A 314 39.65 -13.29 31.72
CA HIS A 314 39.50 -14.55 30.99
C HIS A 314 38.36 -15.41 31.64
N PRO A 315 37.10 -15.16 31.25
CA PRO A 315 35.95 -15.81 31.81
C PRO A 315 35.78 -17.24 31.29
N LYS A 316 34.86 -18.01 31.92
CA LYS A 316 34.33 -19.22 31.32
C LYS A 316 33.31 -18.90 30.26
N GLN A 317 32.96 -19.89 29.43
CA GLN A 317 31.96 -19.73 28.37
C GLN A 317 30.62 -19.20 28.92
N THR A 318 30.19 -19.68 30.09
CA THR A 318 29.01 -19.19 30.79
C THR A 318 29.32 -19.04 32.27
N GLU A 319 29.10 -17.86 32.82
CA GLU A 319 29.18 -17.58 34.25
C GLU A 319 27.80 -17.20 34.77
N VAL A 320 27.42 -17.67 35.95
CA VAL A 320 26.13 -17.35 36.57
C VAL A 320 26.36 -16.46 37.77
N ILE A 321 25.81 -15.25 37.73
CA ILE A 321 25.88 -14.26 38.81
C ILE A 321 24.45 -13.78 39.10
N ASP A 322 24.00 -13.95 40.33
CA ASP A 322 22.67 -13.55 40.81
C ASP A 322 21.51 -14.06 39.92
N GLY A 323 21.64 -15.28 39.42
CA GLY A 323 20.65 -15.96 38.59
C GLY A 323 20.61 -15.47 37.13
N VAL A 324 21.59 -14.63 36.71
CA VAL A 324 21.81 -14.21 35.33
C VAL A 324 23.01 -14.94 34.76
N SER A 325 22.87 -15.57 33.61
CA SER A 325 23.95 -16.20 32.86
C SER A 325 24.64 -15.18 31.98
N TYR A 326 25.92 -14.99 32.19
CA TYR A 326 26.83 -14.19 31.39
C TYR A 326 27.48 -15.10 30.35
N VAL A 327 27.04 -15.03 29.09
CA VAL A 327 27.48 -15.93 28.02
C VAL A 327 28.54 -15.21 27.18
N TYR A 328 29.75 -15.77 27.13
CA TYR A 328 30.90 -15.24 26.39
C TYR A 328 31.14 -16.03 25.10
N PRO A 329 31.79 -15.42 24.08
CA PRO A 329 32.07 -16.08 22.81
C PRO A 329 33.27 -17.04 22.91
N ILE A 330 33.19 -18.01 23.79
CA ILE A 330 34.23 -19.04 24.01
C ILE A 330 33.78 -20.35 23.37
N ASP A 331 34.66 -21.00 22.62
CA ASP A 331 34.33 -22.27 21.99
C ASP A 331 34.50 -23.46 22.94
N LYS A 332 34.10 -24.66 22.48
CA LYS A 332 34.18 -25.90 23.29
C LYS A 332 35.61 -26.29 23.66
N SER A 333 36.60 -25.79 22.96
CA SER A 333 38.02 -26.00 23.23
C SER A 333 38.59 -24.97 24.22
N GLY A 334 37.75 -24.00 24.67
CA GLY A 334 38.17 -22.97 25.60
C GLY A 334 38.83 -21.78 24.89
N VAL A 335 38.82 -21.70 23.57
CA VAL A 335 39.40 -20.57 22.81
C VAL A 335 38.45 -19.38 22.86
N GLU A 336 38.98 -18.25 23.28
CA GLU A 336 38.25 -16.98 23.28
C GLU A 336 38.07 -16.46 21.83
N ARG A 337 36.84 -16.54 21.35
CA ARG A 337 36.45 -16.07 20.04
C ARG A 337 35.89 -14.66 20.12
N LYS A 338 35.31 -14.16 19.07
CA LYS A 338 34.57 -12.89 19.04
C LYS A 338 33.13 -13.11 18.61
N TRP A 339 32.24 -12.20 19.04
CA TRP A 339 30.92 -12.10 18.43
C TRP A 339 31.02 -11.52 17.01
N ARG A 340 30.01 -11.78 16.16
CA ARG A 340 29.94 -11.23 14.79
C ARG A 340 29.68 -9.71 14.77
N TYR A 341 29.17 -9.16 15.87
CA TYR A 341 28.84 -7.73 16.00
C TYR A 341 29.57 -7.16 17.22
N ALA A 342 30.02 -5.91 17.05
CA ALA A 342 30.66 -5.17 18.12
C ALA A 342 29.65 -4.73 19.20
N ARG A 343 30.12 -4.49 20.43
CA ARG A 343 29.27 -4.10 21.56
C ARG A 343 28.34 -2.91 21.25
N GLN A 344 28.86 -1.89 20.54
CA GLN A 344 28.11 -0.69 20.21
C GLN A 344 26.99 -0.90 19.18
N SER A 345 26.97 -2.01 18.45
CA SER A 345 26.01 -2.28 17.39
C SER A 345 25.09 -3.48 17.68
N VAL A 346 25.36 -4.27 18.71
CA VAL A 346 24.60 -5.49 18.98
C VAL A 346 23.15 -5.23 19.34
N GLU A 347 22.84 -4.11 19.98
CA GLU A 347 21.47 -3.77 20.37
C GLU A 347 20.56 -3.60 19.16
N SER A 348 21.09 -3.14 18.02
CA SER A 348 20.32 -3.02 16.79
C SER A 348 19.84 -4.35 16.21
N ILE A 349 20.50 -5.45 16.57
CA ILE A 349 20.18 -6.82 16.10
C ILE A 349 19.65 -7.71 17.21
N ALA A 350 19.35 -7.17 18.39
CA ALA A 350 18.91 -7.98 19.55
C ALA A 350 17.70 -8.86 19.22
N LYS A 351 16.75 -8.38 18.41
CA LYS A 351 15.59 -9.15 17.95
C LYS A 351 15.92 -10.31 16.99
N MET A 352 17.16 -10.36 16.48
CA MET A 352 17.66 -11.42 15.60
C MET A 352 18.45 -12.47 16.35
N LEU A 353 18.59 -12.32 17.67
CA LEU A 353 19.33 -13.24 18.53
C LEU A 353 18.36 -14.11 19.31
N ARG A 354 18.74 -15.39 19.50
CA ARG A 354 18.09 -16.29 20.44
C ARG A 354 19.11 -17.08 21.23
N THR A 355 18.68 -17.63 22.36
CA THR A 355 19.46 -18.58 23.14
C THR A 355 19.16 -20.00 22.68
N ARG A 356 20.17 -20.86 22.71
CA ARG A 356 20.04 -22.30 22.62
C ARG A 356 20.66 -22.92 23.85
N LYS A 357 19.90 -23.67 24.64
CA LYS A 357 20.41 -24.37 25.82
C LYS A 357 21.29 -25.55 25.38
N THR A 358 22.43 -25.69 26.02
CA THR A 358 23.40 -26.75 25.79
C THR A 358 23.82 -27.37 27.12
N ASP A 359 24.56 -28.47 27.08
CA ASP A 359 25.13 -29.13 28.28
C ASP A 359 26.11 -28.24 29.04
N TYR A 360 26.62 -27.17 28.41
CA TYR A 360 27.62 -26.24 28.97
C TYR A 360 27.03 -24.84 29.28
N GLY A 361 25.69 -24.70 29.29
CA GLY A 361 25.01 -23.45 29.51
C GLY A 361 24.23 -23.00 28.30
N TYR A 362 24.47 -21.78 27.79
CA TYR A 362 23.78 -21.23 26.62
C TYR A 362 24.73 -20.96 25.46
N GLU A 363 24.29 -21.24 24.26
CA GLU A 363 24.85 -20.70 23.03
C GLU A 363 23.92 -19.61 22.50
N ILE A 364 24.50 -18.58 21.92
CA ILE A 364 23.74 -17.51 21.25
C ILE A 364 23.74 -17.78 19.75
N GLU A 365 22.55 -17.77 19.17
CA GLU A 365 22.34 -17.95 17.75
C GLU A 365 21.84 -16.64 17.14
N LEU A 366 22.29 -16.37 15.92
CA LEU A 366 21.86 -15.25 15.08
C LEU A 366 21.06 -15.81 13.92
N GLY A 367 19.86 -15.30 13.76
CA GLY A 367 18.99 -15.61 12.63
C GLY A 367 18.37 -14.35 12.07
N LYS A 368 18.22 -14.32 10.76
CA LYS A 368 17.56 -13.20 10.09
C LYS A 368 16.05 -13.38 10.20
N THR A 369 15.46 -12.85 11.27
CA THR A 369 14.02 -12.96 11.57
C THR A 369 13.16 -11.97 10.77
N PHE A 370 13.80 -11.02 10.09
CA PHE A 370 13.14 -10.05 9.23
C PHE A 370 13.86 -9.97 7.89
N GLY A 371 13.12 -9.72 6.81
CA GLY A 371 13.67 -9.59 5.46
C GLY A 371 12.82 -8.70 4.58
N LEU A 372 13.33 -8.39 3.40
CA LEU A 372 12.57 -7.65 2.40
C LEU A 372 11.49 -8.55 1.79
N TRP A 373 10.38 -7.96 1.40
CA TRP A 373 9.38 -8.63 0.58
C TRP A 373 9.98 -9.00 -0.79
N LYS A 374 9.67 -10.21 -1.24
CA LYS A 374 10.08 -10.64 -2.59
C LYS A 374 9.16 -10.01 -3.63
N THR A 375 9.65 -9.85 -4.84
CA THR A 375 8.87 -9.34 -5.97
C THR A 375 8.04 -10.41 -6.69
N VAL A 376 8.02 -11.65 -6.20
CA VAL A 376 7.14 -12.75 -6.64
C VAL A 376 6.54 -13.39 -5.41
N TRP A 377 5.22 -13.46 -5.35
CA TRP A 377 4.46 -14.03 -4.24
C TRP A 377 3.80 -15.34 -4.67
N ALA A 378 4.40 -16.46 -4.29
CA ALA A 378 4.01 -17.81 -4.71
C ALA A 378 3.68 -18.74 -3.53
N ASP A 379 3.44 -18.19 -2.34
CA ASP A 379 3.05 -18.97 -1.17
C ASP A 379 1.65 -19.58 -1.38
N LYS A 380 1.44 -20.80 -0.89
CA LYS A 380 0.14 -21.51 -0.98
C LYS A 380 -0.99 -20.74 -0.33
N ARG A 381 -0.73 -19.94 0.70
CA ARG A 381 -1.72 -19.12 1.39
C ARG A 381 -2.34 -18.04 0.50
N TYR A 382 -1.75 -17.76 -0.66
CA TYR A 382 -2.33 -16.81 -1.63
C TYR A 382 -3.38 -17.45 -2.54
N ASP A 383 -3.68 -18.76 -2.39
CA ASP A 383 -4.74 -19.42 -3.15
C ASP A 383 -6.10 -18.78 -2.84
N ALA A 384 -6.67 -18.08 -3.84
CA ALA A 384 -7.93 -17.39 -3.73
C ALA A 384 -9.15 -18.34 -3.64
N ASN A 385 -9.01 -19.62 -4.07
CA ASN A 385 -10.09 -20.59 -3.93
C ASN A 385 -10.22 -21.03 -2.46
N GLU A 386 -9.09 -21.29 -1.79
CA GLU A 386 -9.05 -21.75 -0.41
C GLU A 386 -9.27 -20.58 0.56
N TYR A 387 -8.44 -19.55 0.45
CA TYR A 387 -8.40 -18.41 1.40
C TYR A 387 -9.20 -17.19 0.92
N GLY A 388 -9.95 -17.32 -0.14
CA GLY A 388 -10.92 -16.34 -0.63
C GLY A 388 -12.30 -16.95 -0.67
N THR A 389 -12.64 -17.70 -1.73
CA THR A 389 -13.99 -18.27 -1.95
C THR A 389 -14.40 -19.22 -0.83
N GLY A 390 -13.53 -20.11 -0.38
CA GLY A 390 -13.81 -21.01 0.73
C GLY A 390 -14.11 -20.24 2.00
N LEU A 391 -13.24 -19.31 2.37
CA LEU A 391 -13.39 -18.48 3.58
C LEU A 391 -14.69 -17.66 3.56
N VAL A 392 -15.05 -17.05 2.40
CA VAL A 392 -16.30 -16.29 2.28
C VAL A 392 -17.52 -17.22 2.44
N GLY A 393 -17.48 -18.43 1.86
CA GLY A 393 -18.54 -19.42 1.99
C GLY A 393 -18.76 -19.88 3.44
N ASP A 394 -17.69 -20.02 4.20
CA ASP A 394 -17.74 -20.40 5.62
C ASP A 394 -18.29 -19.27 6.51
N LEU A 395 -17.92 -18.03 6.23
CA LEU A 395 -18.34 -16.87 7.03
C LEU A 395 -19.74 -16.34 6.66
N VAL A 396 -20.09 -16.38 5.37
CA VAL A 396 -21.37 -15.90 4.84
C VAL A 396 -21.93 -16.93 3.87
N PRO A 397 -22.63 -17.97 4.36
CA PRO A 397 -23.25 -18.97 3.51
C PRO A 397 -24.18 -18.33 2.46
N ASN A 398 -24.10 -18.79 1.22
CA ASN A 398 -24.85 -18.27 0.06
C ASN A 398 -24.51 -16.82 -0.31
N SER A 399 -23.32 -16.32 0.03
CA SER A 399 -22.87 -15.00 -0.39
C SER A 399 -22.90 -14.87 -1.91
N PRO A 400 -23.51 -13.80 -2.46
CA PRO A 400 -23.47 -13.53 -3.89
C PRO A 400 -22.12 -13.00 -4.36
N PHE A 401 -21.16 -12.82 -3.44
CA PHE A 401 -19.85 -12.28 -3.75
C PHE A 401 -18.99 -13.28 -4.52
N THR A 402 -18.64 -12.92 -5.74
CA THR A 402 -17.86 -13.76 -6.65
C THR A 402 -16.41 -13.26 -6.73
N PHE A 403 -15.47 -14.20 -6.83
CA PHE A 403 -14.04 -13.91 -7.00
C PHE A 403 -13.39 -13.07 -5.89
N PRO A 404 -13.55 -13.46 -4.60
CA PRO A 404 -12.83 -12.79 -3.52
C PRO A 404 -11.32 -12.99 -3.66
N LYS A 405 -10.55 -12.00 -3.18
CA LYS A 405 -9.10 -12.14 -3.03
C LYS A 405 -8.77 -13.12 -1.90
N SER A 406 -7.59 -13.75 -1.98
CA SER A 406 -7.06 -14.42 -0.80
C SER A 406 -6.88 -13.41 0.34
N LEU A 407 -7.40 -13.75 1.52
CA LEU A 407 -7.20 -12.98 2.74
C LEU A 407 -5.72 -12.65 2.98
N TRP A 408 -4.84 -13.63 2.76
CA TRP A 408 -3.42 -13.49 3.02
C TRP A 408 -2.70 -12.60 1.99
N ALA A 409 -3.15 -12.58 0.74
CA ALA A 409 -2.61 -11.67 -0.26
C ALA A 409 -2.92 -10.21 0.10
N VAL A 410 -4.14 -9.94 0.56
CA VAL A 410 -4.54 -8.60 1.03
C VAL A 410 -3.83 -8.25 2.33
N TYR A 411 -3.80 -9.16 3.30
CA TYR A 411 -3.11 -9.01 4.59
C TYR A 411 -1.65 -8.62 4.41
N ASP A 412 -0.90 -9.40 3.61
CA ASP A 412 0.52 -9.15 3.38
C ASP A 412 0.76 -7.85 2.62
N SER A 413 -0.14 -7.49 1.69
CA SER A 413 -0.07 -6.21 0.98
C SER A 413 -0.20 -5.04 1.94
N LEU A 414 -1.14 -5.11 2.88
CA LEU A 414 -1.34 -4.08 3.88
C LEU A 414 -0.19 -4.05 4.89
N LEU A 415 0.25 -5.22 5.36
CA LEU A 415 1.38 -5.32 6.27
C LEU A 415 2.66 -4.74 5.66
N ALA A 416 2.89 -4.98 4.36
CA ALA A 416 4.01 -4.38 3.64
C ALA A 416 3.95 -2.85 3.64
N ALA A 417 2.75 -2.27 3.49
CA ALA A 417 2.56 -0.83 3.42
C ALA A 417 2.50 -0.13 4.78
N THR A 418 1.94 -0.78 5.81
CA THR A 418 1.69 -0.17 7.13
C THR A 418 2.68 -0.62 8.20
N GLY A 419 3.30 -1.80 8.04
CA GLY A 419 4.10 -2.39 9.10
C GLY A 419 3.28 -2.66 10.36
N GLU A 420 3.83 -2.30 11.50
CA GLU A 420 3.18 -2.41 12.83
C GLU A 420 2.57 -1.06 13.28
N ASP A 421 2.35 -0.10 12.35
CA ASP A 421 1.74 1.19 12.66
C ASP A 421 0.24 1.04 12.93
N LEU A 422 -0.12 1.06 14.21
CA LEU A 422 -1.51 0.93 14.69
C LEU A 422 -2.37 2.18 14.42
N ASP A 423 -1.76 3.31 14.12
CA ASP A 423 -2.43 4.56 13.79
C ASP A 423 -2.56 4.79 12.28
N ALA A 424 -2.05 3.87 11.46
CA ALA A 424 -2.14 3.94 10.02
C ALA A 424 -3.59 4.02 9.54
N ILE A 425 -3.88 4.98 8.67
CA ILE A 425 -5.17 5.05 7.99
C ILE A 425 -5.06 4.28 6.68
N VAL A 426 -5.88 3.25 6.54
CA VAL A 426 -5.98 2.43 5.34
C VAL A 426 -7.28 2.77 4.62
N MET A 427 -7.23 2.95 3.31
CA MET A 427 -8.39 3.22 2.48
C MET A 427 -8.57 2.12 1.43
N ASP A 428 -9.81 1.69 1.24
CA ASP A 428 -10.28 0.92 0.09
C ASP A 428 -11.43 1.67 -0.57
N PHE A 429 -11.43 1.78 -1.88
CA PHE A 429 -12.52 2.41 -2.62
C PHE A 429 -13.00 1.58 -3.81
N ASP A 430 -12.84 0.26 -3.73
CA ASP A 430 -13.33 -0.69 -4.73
C ASP A 430 -13.96 -1.93 -4.10
N LYS A 431 -14.28 -2.96 -4.90
CA LYS A 431 -15.08 -4.14 -4.50
C LYS A 431 -14.45 -5.07 -3.45
N ALA A 432 -13.20 -4.89 -3.03
CA ALA A 432 -12.46 -5.81 -2.16
C ALA A 432 -12.89 -5.83 -0.67
N LYS A 433 -14.02 -5.23 -0.32
CA LYS A 433 -14.52 -4.92 1.03
C LYS A 433 -14.43 -6.02 2.06
N PHE A 434 -14.89 -7.21 1.69
CA PHE A 434 -14.99 -8.30 2.66
C PHE A 434 -13.60 -8.79 3.05
N THR A 435 -12.74 -8.98 2.06
CA THR A 435 -11.38 -9.47 2.27
C THR A 435 -10.53 -8.45 3.02
N LEU A 436 -10.66 -7.16 2.71
CA LEU A 436 -9.95 -6.11 3.40
C LEU A 436 -10.37 -5.98 4.87
N ARG A 437 -11.68 -6.03 5.16
CA ARG A 437 -12.19 -6.01 6.54
C ARG A 437 -11.69 -7.19 7.35
N ALA A 438 -11.70 -8.40 6.77
CA ALA A 438 -11.20 -9.59 7.42
C ALA A 438 -9.67 -9.48 7.65
N ALA A 439 -8.91 -8.98 6.67
CA ALA A 439 -7.47 -8.79 6.78
C ALA A 439 -7.11 -7.78 7.88
N LEU A 440 -7.82 -6.65 7.96
CA LEU A 440 -7.59 -5.63 8.98
C LEU A 440 -7.98 -6.09 10.38
N GLY A 441 -9.06 -6.89 10.50
CA GLY A 441 -9.47 -7.46 11.79
C GLY A 441 -8.46 -8.45 12.37
N THR A 442 -7.61 -9.04 11.54
CA THR A 442 -6.57 -10.00 11.96
C THR A 442 -5.18 -9.38 12.12
N ALA A 443 -4.87 -8.29 11.41
CA ALA A 443 -3.52 -7.76 11.30
C ALA A 443 -3.29 -6.38 11.87
N CYS A 444 -4.27 -5.52 11.72
CA CYS A 444 -4.10 -4.10 12.01
C CYS A 444 -5.24 -3.62 12.88
N HIS A 445 -4.92 -3.07 14.04
CA HIS A 445 -5.86 -2.26 14.81
C HIS A 445 -6.02 -0.86 14.19
N GLY A 446 -5.60 -0.70 12.92
CA GLY A 446 -5.64 0.55 12.17
C GLY A 446 -7.06 1.02 11.83
N LYS A 447 -7.17 2.31 11.55
CA LYS A 447 -8.43 2.98 11.18
C LYS A 447 -8.74 2.70 9.71
N LEU A 448 -9.88 2.09 9.44
CA LEU A 448 -10.33 1.80 8.08
C LEU A 448 -11.23 2.92 7.56
N CYS A 449 -10.91 3.46 6.40
CA CYS A 449 -11.82 4.24 5.58
C CYS A 449 -12.17 3.42 4.33
N ALA A 450 -13.33 2.77 4.33
CA ALA A 450 -13.82 2.04 3.16
C ALA A 450 -14.86 2.88 2.43
N VAL A 451 -14.71 3.02 1.12
CA VAL A 451 -15.66 3.68 0.24
C VAL A 451 -16.39 2.63 -0.57
N ASP A 452 -17.69 2.53 -0.38
CA ASP A 452 -18.49 1.47 -0.94
C ASP A 452 -19.40 1.93 -2.07
N LEU A 453 -19.51 1.08 -3.11
CA LEU A 453 -20.55 1.10 -4.12
C LEU A 453 -21.63 0.10 -3.72
N LEU A 454 -22.51 0.45 -2.77
CA LEU A 454 -23.74 -0.33 -2.57
C LEU A 454 -24.83 0.15 -3.55
N PRO A 455 -25.64 -0.75 -4.10
CA PRO A 455 -26.83 -0.34 -4.83
C PRO A 455 -27.75 0.43 -3.89
N THR A 456 -28.12 1.65 -4.25
CA THR A 456 -29.24 2.33 -3.60
C THR A 456 -30.49 1.49 -3.78
N LYS A 457 -31.21 1.24 -2.66
CA LYS A 457 -32.52 0.57 -2.70
C LYS A 457 -33.52 1.35 -3.51
#